data_c5b7f4a19380246064383da286b293f5
#
_entry.id   c5b7f4a19380246064383da286b293f5
#
_cell.length_a   1.000
_cell.length_b   1.000
_cell.length_c   1.000
_cell.angle_alpha   90.00
_cell.angle_beta   90.00
_cell.angle_gamma   90.00
#
_symmetry.space_group_name_H-M   'P 1'
#
loop_
_entity.id
_entity.type
_entity.pdbx_description
1 polymer ?
#
loop_
_entity_poly.entity_id
_entity_poly.type
_entity_poly.pdbx_seq_one_letter_code
_entity_poly.pdbx_strand_id
1 'polypeptide(L)'
;MYELRQLTDRSYYIQSPARIGLVRLEGNDVCLIDSGNDKDAGRKLRQLLEKNDWKLRAIYNPHSNADHIGGNKYLQAQTGCKIYAPGMECAFTRYPILEPAFLYGGFPFRELRHKFLLAQESQAEELTAEALPEDF
;
A
#
# COMPACT_ATOMS: atom_id res chain seq x y z
N MET A 1 -5.73 4.12 -15.77
CA MET A 1 -4.41 4.60 -16.24
C MET A 1 -3.53 4.76 -15.02
N TYR A 2 -2.26 4.41 -15.13
CA TYR A 2 -1.26 4.58 -14.06
C TYR A 2 -0.17 5.49 -14.62
N GLU A 3 -0.17 6.74 -14.20
CA GLU A 3 0.74 7.76 -14.73
C GLU A 3 1.53 8.40 -13.57
N LEU A 4 2.85 8.38 -13.70
CA LEU A 4 3.75 9.00 -12.72
C LEU A 4 3.79 10.51 -12.94
N ARG A 5 3.54 11.27 -11.86
CA ARG A 5 3.59 12.72 -11.83
C ARG A 5 4.58 13.18 -10.76
N GLN A 6 5.54 14.00 -11.15
CA GLN A 6 6.52 14.57 -10.24
C GLN A 6 5.95 15.79 -9.51
N LEU A 7 6.21 15.89 -8.20
CA LEU A 7 5.84 17.03 -7.36
C LEU A 7 7.08 17.85 -6.95
N THR A 8 8.11 17.14 -6.51
CA THR A 8 9.41 17.73 -6.13
C THR A 8 10.54 16.87 -6.71
N ASP A 9 11.78 17.17 -6.40
CA ASP A 9 12.93 16.35 -6.82
C ASP A 9 12.85 14.90 -6.33
N ARG A 10 12.14 14.66 -5.22
CA ARG A 10 12.07 13.35 -4.57
C ARG A 10 10.66 12.81 -4.40
N SER A 11 9.63 13.64 -4.49
CA SER A 11 8.26 13.22 -4.29
C SER A 11 7.46 13.19 -5.59
N TYR A 12 6.64 12.15 -5.71
CA TYR A 12 5.80 11.88 -6.86
C TYR A 12 4.43 11.42 -6.39
N TYR A 13 3.46 11.46 -7.27
CA TYR A 13 2.25 10.68 -7.11
C TYR A 13 1.95 9.89 -8.40
N ILE A 14 1.27 8.78 -8.22
CA ILE A 14 0.80 7.96 -9.33
C ILE A 14 -0.68 8.23 -9.50
N GLN A 15 -1.04 8.81 -10.64
CA GLN A 15 -2.43 9.03 -11.01
C GLN A 15 -3.05 7.68 -11.34
N SER A 16 -3.99 7.24 -10.50
CA SER A 16 -4.68 5.96 -10.57
C SER A 16 -6.04 6.11 -9.88
N PRO A 17 -6.94 5.13 -9.92
CA PRO A 17 -8.24 5.23 -9.25
C PRO A 17 -8.13 5.65 -7.78
N ALA A 18 -7.25 5.00 -7.01
CA ALA A 18 -6.79 5.50 -5.71
C ALA A 18 -5.40 6.08 -5.91
N ARG A 19 -5.22 7.37 -5.68
CA ARG A 19 -3.91 8.03 -5.85
C ARG A 19 -2.89 7.46 -4.88
N ILE A 20 -1.69 7.24 -5.38
CA ILE A 20 -0.61 6.59 -4.63
C ILE A 20 0.57 7.54 -4.59
N GLY A 21 1.08 7.82 -3.39
CA GLY A 21 2.29 8.60 -3.21
C GLY A 21 3.55 7.77 -3.45
N LEU A 22 4.61 8.41 -3.91
CA LEU A 22 5.92 7.80 -4.06
C LEU A 22 6.99 8.79 -3.62
N VAL A 23 7.91 8.33 -2.77
CA VAL A 23 9.05 9.11 -2.30
C VAL A 23 10.32 8.37 -2.69
N ARG A 24 11.23 9.08 -3.39
CA ARG A 24 12.58 8.57 -3.66
C ARG A 24 13.46 8.76 -2.43
N LEU A 25 14.14 7.70 -2.10
CA LEU A 25 15.18 7.68 -1.07
C LEU A 25 16.56 7.80 -1.73
N GLU A 26 17.60 7.53 -0.99
CA GLU A 26 18.96 7.50 -1.52
C GLU A 26 19.11 6.40 -2.60
N GLY A 27 19.89 6.70 -3.63
CA GLY A 27 20.13 5.79 -4.74
C GLY A 27 18.85 5.51 -5.56
N ASN A 28 18.54 4.24 -5.78
CA ASN A 28 17.36 3.78 -6.53
C ASN A 28 16.22 3.29 -5.61
N ASP A 29 16.35 3.50 -4.33
CA ASP A 29 15.35 3.07 -3.37
C ASP A 29 14.15 4.03 -3.34
N VAL A 30 12.96 3.45 -3.21
CA VAL A 30 11.70 4.22 -3.12
C VAL A 30 10.78 3.63 -2.05
N CYS A 31 9.92 4.50 -1.53
CA CYS A 31 8.78 4.11 -0.71
C CYS A 31 7.47 4.50 -1.40
N LEU A 32 6.43 3.71 -1.17
CA LEU A 32 5.07 4.04 -1.58
C LEU A 32 4.23 4.48 -0.38
N ILE A 33 3.30 5.38 -0.61
CA ILE A 33 2.20 5.69 0.30
C ILE A 33 0.95 5.14 -0.38
N ASP A 34 0.41 4.06 0.20
CA ASP A 34 -0.65 3.21 -0.36
C ASP A 34 -0.21 2.34 -1.55
N SER A 35 -1.06 1.39 -1.91
CA SER A 35 -0.75 0.41 -2.96
C SER A 35 -1.89 0.15 -3.95
N GLY A 36 -2.98 0.92 -3.82
CA GLY A 36 -4.13 0.79 -4.70
C GLY A 36 -5.12 -0.30 -4.27
N ASN A 37 -6.11 -0.54 -5.12
CA ASN A 37 -7.33 -1.23 -4.75
C ASN A 37 -7.31 -2.76 -4.93
N ASP A 38 -6.31 -3.32 -5.60
CA ASP A 38 -6.24 -4.78 -5.82
C ASP A 38 -4.85 -5.25 -6.28
N LYS A 39 -4.75 -6.55 -6.52
CA LYS A 39 -3.54 -7.19 -7.05
C LYS A 39 -3.11 -6.60 -8.40
N ASP A 40 -4.06 -6.19 -9.26
CA ASP A 40 -3.74 -5.61 -10.56
C ASP A 40 -3.09 -4.23 -10.42
N ALA A 41 -3.56 -3.44 -9.43
CA ALA A 41 -2.90 -2.20 -9.04
C ALA A 41 -1.44 -2.47 -8.61
N GLY A 42 -1.22 -3.43 -7.73
CA GLY A 42 0.13 -3.84 -7.31
C GLY A 42 1.02 -4.25 -8.47
N ARG A 43 0.49 -5.00 -9.44
CA ARG A 43 1.23 -5.40 -10.65
C ARG A 43 1.64 -4.19 -11.50
N LYS A 44 0.74 -3.24 -11.71
CA LYS A 44 1.01 -2.02 -12.48
C LYS A 44 2.03 -1.13 -11.78
N LEU A 45 1.95 -1.02 -10.45
CA LEU A 45 2.95 -0.32 -9.65
C LEU A 45 4.33 -0.94 -9.81
N ARG A 46 4.43 -2.26 -9.69
CA ARG A 46 5.69 -2.98 -9.88
C ARG A 46 6.29 -2.69 -11.27
N GLN A 47 5.49 -2.78 -12.33
CA GLN A 47 5.95 -2.48 -13.69
C GLN A 47 6.45 -1.04 -13.82
N LEU A 48 5.78 -0.08 -13.18
CA LEU A 48 6.20 1.32 -13.17
C LEU A 48 7.54 1.49 -12.44
N LEU A 49 7.73 0.83 -11.32
CA LEU A 49 8.99 0.86 -10.57
C LEU A 49 10.14 0.24 -11.39
N GLU A 50 9.91 -0.92 -11.99
CA GLU A 50 10.90 -1.60 -12.84
C GLU A 50 11.30 -0.75 -14.05
N LYS A 51 10.35 -0.08 -14.69
CA LYS A 51 10.60 0.83 -15.81
C LYS A 51 11.53 2.00 -15.44
N ASN A 52 11.49 2.44 -14.19
CA ASN A 52 12.31 3.54 -13.68
C ASN A 52 13.58 3.04 -12.95
N ASP A 53 13.85 1.73 -12.96
CA ASP A 53 14.96 1.11 -12.23
C ASP A 53 14.93 1.41 -10.71
N TRP A 54 13.72 1.45 -10.13
CA TRP A 54 13.50 1.73 -8.72
C TRP A 54 13.22 0.46 -7.91
N LYS A 55 13.77 0.43 -6.69
CA LYS A 55 13.61 -0.68 -5.74
C LYS A 55 12.67 -0.28 -4.62
N LEU A 56 11.56 -1.02 -4.48
CA LEU A 56 10.61 -0.78 -3.41
C LEU A 56 11.15 -1.25 -2.06
N ARG A 57 11.34 -0.32 -1.12
CA ARG A 57 11.79 -0.60 0.24
C ARG A 57 10.63 -0.81 1.19
N ALA A 58 9.65 0.08 1.16
CA ALA A 58 8.51 0.02 2.06
C ALA A 58 7.24 0.60 1.42
N ILE A 59 6.11 0.17 1.95
CA ILE A 59 4.79 0.75 1.72
C ILE A 59 4.31 1.29 3.07
N TYR A 60 3.88 2.54 3.09
CA TYR A 60 3.25 3.17 4.24
C TYR A 60 1.75 3.30 3.97
N ASN A 61 0.93 2.70 4.83
CA ASN A 61 -0.53 2.79 4.73
C ASN A 61 -1.07 3.64 5.88
N PRO A 62 -1.41 4.92 5.65
CA PRO A 62 -1.96 5.79 6.69
C PRO A 62 -3.30 5.28 7.23
N HIS A 63 -4.07 4.57 6.39
CA HIS A 63 -5.28 3.85 6.77
C HIS A 63 -5.41 2.55 5.96
N SER A 64 -6.32 1.67 6.37
CA SER A 64 -6.41 0.29 5.91
C SER A 64 -7.61 -0.01 5.00
N ASN A 65 -8.25 1.00 4.42
CA ASN A 65 -9.34 0.76 3.49
C ASN A 65 -8.87 -0.07 2.28
N ALA A 66 -9.71 -0.97 1.81
CA ALA A 66 -9.34 -1.98 0.81
C ALA A 66 -8.73 -1.39 -0.47
N ASP A 67 -9.19 -0.21 -0.89
CA ASP A 67 -8.69 0.49 -2.08
C ASP A 67 -7.31 1.16 -1.88
N HIS A 68 -6.77 1.14 -0.67
CA HIS A 68 -5.45 1.66 -0.32
C HIS A 68 -4.42 0.57 -0.02
N ILE A 69 -4.87 -0.59 0.48
CA ILE A 69 -3.98 -1.71 0.84
C ILE A 69 -4.08 -2.90 -0.14
N GLY A 70 -4.87 -2.77 -1.19
CA GLY A 70 -5.20 -3.89 -2.09
C GLY A 70 -4.00 -4.48 -2.86
N GLY A 71 -2.99 -3.68 -3.14
CA GLY A 71 -1.76 -4.12 -3.80
C GLY A 71 -0.68 -4.66 -2.85
N ASN A 72 -0.85 -4.49 -1.53
CA ASN A 72 0.17 -4.82 -0.51
C ASN A 72 0.70 -6.24 -0.64
N LYS A 73 -0.18 -7.22 -0.61
CA LYS A 73 0.19 -8.65 -0.64
C LYS A 73 1.03 -8.98 -1.87
N TYR A 74 0.59 -8.52 -3.03
CA TYR A 74 1.31 -8.77 -4.28
C TYR A 74 2.70 -8.13 -4.27
N LEU A 75 2.78 -6.85 -3.91
CA LEU A 75 4.06 -6.12 -3.89
C LEU A 75 5.02 -6.72 -2.86
N GLN A 76 4.55 -7.06 -1.67
CA GLN A 76 5.38 -7.70 -0.64
C GLN A 76 5.92 -9.05 -1.10
N ALA A 77 5.08 -9.89 -1.71
CA ALA A 77 5.49 -11.19 -2.24
C ALA A 77 6.53 -11.06 -3.37
N GLN A 78 6.42 -10.03 -4.20
CA GLN A 78 7.29 -9.85 -5.37
C GLN A 78 8.59 -9.11 -5.06
N THR A 79 8.60 -8.22 -4.07
CA THR A 79 9.75 -7.34 -3.81
C THR A 79 10.40 -7.56 -2.44
N GLY A 80 9.72 -8.25 -1.53
CA GLY A 80 10.16 -8.38 -0.14
C GLY A 80 10.07 -7.08 0.66
N CYS A 81 9.33 -6.06 0.16
CA CYS A 81 9.22 -4.78 0.83
C CYS A 81 8.57 -4.91 2.22
N LYS A 82 8.90 -3.97 3.09
CA LYS A 82 8.21 -3.80 4.37
C LYS A 82 6.88 -3.09 4.16
N ILE A 83 5.91 -3.35 5.04
CA ILE A 83 4.63 -2.64 5.07
C ILE A 83 4.46 -2.08 6.46
N TYR A 84 4.14 -0.80 6.56
CA TYR A 84 3.94 -0.11 7.83
C TYR A 84 2.59 0.57 7.87
N ALA A 85 1.90 0.44 9.00
CA ALA A 85 0.64 1.09 9.26
C ALA A 85 0.55 1.51 10.74
N PRO A 86 -0.06 2.65 11.08
CA PRO A 86 -0.10 3.14 12.44
C PRO A 86 -1.16 2.41 13.28
N GLY A 87 -0.84 2.12 14.54
CA GLY A 87 -1.79 1.66 15.55
C GLY A 87 -2.77 0.58 15.07
N MET A 88 -4.06 0.84 15.21
CA MET A 88 -5.13 -0.09 14.81
C MET A 88 -5.16 -0.37 13.30
N GLU A 89 -4.71 0.56 12.47
CA GLU A 89 -4.61 0.36 11.02
C GLU A 89 -3.68 -0.81 10.68
N CYS A 90 -2.65 -1.04 11.49
CA CYS A 90 -1.78 -2.20 11.36
C CYS A 90 -2.56 -3.51 11.53
N ALA A 91 -3.44 -3.59 12.53
CA ALA A 91 -4.29 -4.76 12.75
C ALA A 91 -5.26 -5.00 11.57
N PHE A 92 -5.89 -3.94 11.07
CA PHE A 92 -6.78 -4.01 9.91
C PHE A 92 -6.03 -4.41 8.62
N THR A 93 -4.79 -3.95 8.44
CA THR A 93 -3.96 -4.33 7.29
C THR A 93 -3.53 -5.79 7.34
N ARG A 94 -3.22 -6.31 8.52
CA ARG A 94 -2.91 -7.73 8.75
C ARG A 94 -4.12 -8.63 8.60
N TYR A 95 -5.27 -8.17 9.08
CA TYR A 95 -6.53 -8.90 9.10
C TYR A 95 -7.64 -8.11 8.40
N PRO A 96 -7.62 -8.03 7.08
CA PRO A 96 -8.52 -7.16 6.31
C PRO A 96 -10.01 -7.45 6.51
N ILE A 97 -10.37 -8.63 7.00
CA ILE A 97 -11.74 -8.98 7.38
C ILE A 97 -12.31 -8.05 8.47
N LEU A 98 -11.44 -7.39 9.22
CA LEU A 98 -11.85 -6.44 10.25
C LEU A 98 -12.53 -5.20 9.66
N GLU A 99 -12.16 -4.76 8.45
CA GLU A 99 -12.81 -3.60 7.81
C GLU A 99 -14.32 -3.82 7.60
N PRO A 100 -14.77 -4.84 6.83
CA PRO A 100 -16.20 -5.07 6.67
C PRO A 100 -16.89 -5.50 7.98
N ALA A 101 -16.20 -6.20 8.89
CA ALA A 101 -16.74 -6.53 10.20
C ALA A 101 -17.02 -5.26 11.04
N PHE A 102 -16.10 -4.29 11.02
CA PHE A 102 -16.26 -3.01 11.69
C PHE A 102 -17.37 -2.17 11.07
N LEU A 103 -17.39 -2.06 9.74
CA LEU A 103 -18.37 -1.24 8.99
C LEU A 103 -19.80 -1.75 9.17
N TYR A 104 -20.00 -3.07 9.26
CA TYR A 104 -21.32 -3.69 9.32
C TYR A 104 -21.69 -4.22 10.71
N GLY A 105 -20.85 -4.01 11.71
CA GLY A 105 -21.13 -4.35 13.10
C GLY A 105 -21.07 -5.85 13.43
N GLY A 106 -20.43 -6.66 12.58
CA GLY A 106 -20.29 -8.10 12.81
C GLY A 106 -19.57 -8.80 11.66
N PHE A 107 -19.38 -10.11 11.76
CA PHE A 107 -18.73 -10.88 10.72
C PHE A 107 -19.53 -10.78 9.40
N PRO A 108 -18.91 -10.30 8.31
CA PRO A 108 -19.62 -10.01 7.07
C PRO A 108 -20.05 -11.30 6.36
N PHE A 109 -21.27 -11.35 5.87
CA PHE A 109 -21.69 -12.43 4.99
C PHE A 109 -21.05 -12.31 3.60
N ARG A 110 -21.16 -13.36 2.81
CA ARG A 110 -20.39 -13.54 1.57
C ARG A 110 -20.47 -12.36 0.61
N GLU A 111 -21.63 -11.75 0.45
CA GLU A 111 -21.89 -10.63 -0.48
C GLU A 111 -21.14 -9.36 -0.09
N LEU A 112 -20.76 -9.19 1.18
CA LEU A 112 -19.97 -8.08 1.68
C LEU A 112 -18.45 -8.33 1.64
N ARG A 113 -18.02 -9.54 1.24
CA ARG A 113 -16.60 -9.92 1.18
C ARG A 113 -16.04 -9.81 -0.24
N HIS A 114 -16.22 -8.68 -0.89
CA HIS A 114 -15.69 -8.40 -2.22
C HIS A 114 -14.49 -7.42 -2.18
N LYS A 115 -13.76 -7.32 -3.27
CA LYS A 115 -12.49 -6.59 -3.35
C LYS A 115 -12.54 -5.10 -2.96
N PHE A 116 -13.70 -4.46 -2.99
CA PHE A 116 -13.88 -3.07 -2.56
C PHE A 116 -13.99 -2.92 -1.04
N LEU A 117 -14.25 -4.00 -0.33
CA LEU A 117 -14.38 -4.03 1.13
C LEU A 117 -13.41 -4.98 1.80
N LEU A 118 -12.78 -5.88 1.03
CA LEU A 118 -11.88 -6.90 1.57
C LEU A 118 -10.64 -7.02 0.71
N ALA A 119 -9.55 -6.44 1.18
CA ALA A 119 -8.23 -6.63 0.61
C ALA A 119 -7.66 -8.01 0.99
N GLN A 120 -6.55 -8.40 0.38
CA GLN A 120 -5.79 -9.57 0.80
C GLN A 120 -4.88 -9.21 1.97
N GLU A 121 -4.74 -10.11 2.93
CA GLU A 121 -3.85 -9.96 4.08
C GLU A 121 -2.39 -9.77 3.67
N SER A 122 -1.67 -8.95 4.41
CA SER A 122 -0.24 -8.73 4.24
C SER A 122 0.46 -8.65 5.59
N GLN A 123 1.79 -8.77 5.60
CA GLN A 123 2.59 -8.72 6.82
C GLN A 123 2.94 -7.27 7.15
N ALA A 124 2.01 -6.55 7.75
CA ALA A 124 2.23 -5.19 8.20
C ALA A 124 2.91 -5.15 9.58
N GLU A 125 3.78 -4.18 9.76
CA GLU A 125 4.40 -3.83 11.04
C GLU A 125 3.86 -2.47 11.51
N GLU A 126 3.85 -2.25 12.82
CA GLU A 126 3.38 -0.97 13.35
C GLU A 126 4.34 0.16 12.95
N LEU A 127 3.79 1.24 12.44
CA LEU A 127 4.56 2.41 12.07
C LEU A 127 5.02 3.16 13.33
N THR A 128 6.32 3.21 13.52
CA THR A 128 6.98 4.02 14.56
C THR A 128 7.88 5.05 13.90
N ALA A 129 8.36 6.03 14.65
CA ALA A 129 9.28 7.04 14.12
C ALA A 129 10.54 6.40 13.52
N GLU A 130 11.02 5.31 14.13
CA GLU A 130 12.23 4.60 13.69
C GLU A 130 12.00 3.79 12.40
N ALA A 131 10.75 3.53 12.03
CA ALA A 131 10.41 2.83 10.78
C ALA A 131 10.48 3.76 9.55
N LEU A 132 10.51 5.07 9.76
CA LEU A 132 10.68 6.04 8.68
C LEU A 132 12.17 6.18 8.36
N PRO A 133 12.56 6.18 7.07
CA PRO A 133 13.92 6.54 6.68
C PRO A 133 14.26 7.96 7.14
N GLU A 134 15.53 8.20 7.48
CA GLU A 134 15.99 9.53 7.89
C GLU A 134 15.76 10.60 6.81
N ASP A 135 15.76 10.18 5.56
CA ASP A 135 15.60 11.03 4.39
C ASP A 135 14.17 11.01 3.81
N PHE A 136 13.21 10.45 4.57
CA PHE A 136 11.81 10.36 4.13
C PHE A 136 11.08 11.71 4.09
#